data_e4b8eaba4793fc37b8b759a967af9505
#
_entry.id   e4b8eaba4793fc37b8b759a967af9505
#
_cell.length_a   1.000
_cell.length_b   1.000
_cell.length_c   1.000
_cell.angle_alpha   90.00
_cell.angle_beta   90.00
_cell.angle_gamma   90.00
#
_symmetry.space_group_name_H-M   'P 1'
#
loop_
_entity.id
_entity.type
_entity.pdbx_description
1 polymer ?
#
loop_
_entity_poly.entity_id
_entity_poly.type
_entity_poly.pdbx_seq_one_letter_code
_entity_poly.pdbx_strand_id
1 'polypeptide(L)'
;MKRNDIIILIVILSYFILPQTGYEWNGSLWGHFIYPVCHANIFHLLANCFVVWLLKNPIYHSTWLIAILCSFLPCFVEQPTFGLSGVIFAHIGITWAKYGTFKDMCIRVLPITLITGLLPNVNMMIHIYCLFAAYFFTLLINIKRYAK
;
A
#
# COMPACT_ATOMS: atom_id res chain seq x y z
N MET A 1 5.69 -22.44 3.39
CA MET A 1 5.50 -21.04 3.79
C MET A 1 4.61 -20.36 2.76
N LYS A 2 3.53 -19.71 3.17
CA LYS A 2 2.66 -18.97 2.26
C LYS A 2 3.40 -17.72 1.75
N ARG A 3 3.02 -17.21 0.59
CA ARG A 3 3.67 -16.02 0.00
C ARG A 3 3.62 -14.78 0.91
N ASN A 4 2.52 -14.60 1.63
CA ASN A 4 2.37 -13.49 2.58
C ASN A 4 3.31 -13.64 3.79
N ASP A 5 3.58 -14.88 4.24
CA ASP A 5 4.54 -15.13 5.33
C ASP A 5 5.96 -14.69 4.94
N ILE A 6 6.33 -14.89 3.66
CA ILE A 6 7.63 -14.44 3.12
C ILE A 6 7.72 -12.90 3.15
N ILE A 7 6.66 -12.21 2.76
CA ILE A 7 6.60 -10.74 2.79
C ILE A 7 6.74 -10.24 4.23
N ILE A 8 6.01 -10.83 5.18
CA ILE A 8 6.11 -10.51 6.59
C ILE A 8 7.55 -10.68 7.10
N LEU A 9 8.17 -11.82 6.77
CA LEU A 9 9.55 -12.09 7.17
C LEU A 9 10.53 -11.06 6.59
N ILE A 10 10.42 -10.75 5.29
CA ILE A 10 11.27 -9.74 4.63
C ILE A 10 11.12 -8.38 5.32
N VAL A 11 9.89 -7.94 5.59
CA VAL A 11 9.60 -6.63 6.19
C VAL A 11 10.12 -6.56 7.63
N ILE A 12 9.97 -7.64 8.40
CA ILE A 12 10.55 -7.74 9.76
C ILE A 12 12.08 -7.65 9.71
N LEU A 13 12.73 -8.42 8.84
CA LEU A 13 14.18 -8.39 8.70
C LEU A 13 14.67 -7.01 8.24
N SER A 14 13.97 -6.39 7.30
CA SER A 14 14.29 -5.05 6.82
C SER A 14 14.24 -4.02 7.95
N TYR A 15 13.31 -4.13 8.88
CA TYR A 15 13.19 -3.21 10.01
C TYR A 15 14.44 -3.21 10.90
N PHE A 16 15.10 -4.35 11.08
CA PHE A 16 16.31 -4.45 11.91
C PHE A 16 17.62 -4.21 11.14
N ILE A 17 17.61 -4.35 9.82
CA ILE A 17 18.85 -4.30 9.00
C ILE A 17 18.98 -2.98 8.26
N LEU A 18 17.88 -2.43 7.74
CA LEU A 18 17.90 -1.21 6.93
C LEU A 18 17.75 0.05 7.78
N PRO A 19 18.38 1.17 7.38
CA PRO A 19 18.04 2.47 7.94
C PRO A 19 16.56 2.75 7.68
N GLN A 20 15.83 3.17 8.72
CA GLN A 20 14.40 3.44 8.60
C GLN A 20 14.18 4.81 7.96
N THR A 21 14.32 4.85 6.63
CA THR A 21 14.13 6.05 5.82
C THR A 21 12.79 5.97 5.09
N GLY A 22 11.91 6.95 5.32
CA GLY A 22 10.70 7.14 4.55
C GLY A 22 10.97 7.88 3.24
N TYR A 23 9.97 8.01 2.39
CA TYR A 23 10.06 8.96 1.30
C TYR A 23 9.44 10.30 1.69
N GLU A 24 10.06 11.36 1.19
CA GLU A 24 9.53 12.72 1.14
C GLU A 24 9.31 13.07 -0.32
N TRP A 25 8.27 13.82 -0.64
CA TRP A 25 7.91 14.08 -2.03
C TRP A 25 9.05 14.73 -2.84
N ASN A 26 9.81 15.64 -2.23
CA ASN A 26 10.98 16.29 -2.82
C ASN A 26 12.32 15.68 -2.34
N GLY A 27 12.25 14.49 -1.74
CA GLY A 27 13.41 13.83 -1.15
C GLY A 27 14.19 12.96 -2.13
N SER A 28 15.00 12.07 -1.58
CA SER A 28 15.80 11.13 -2.36
C SER A 28 14.91 10.14 -3.11
N LEU A 29 15.22 9.88 -4.39
CA LEU A 29 14.59 8.84 -5.19
C LEU A 29 14.62 7.47 -4.51
N TRP A 30 15.71 7.18 -3.78
CA TRP A 30 15.85 5.93 -3.04
C TRP A 30 14.75 5.71 -2.01
N GLY A 31 14.32 6.78 -1.32
CA GLY A 31 13.21 6.73 -0.39
C GLY A 31 11.94 6.17 -1.00
N HIS A 32 11.60 6.55 -2.25
CA HIS A 32 10.41 6.05 -2.95
C HIS A 32 10.45 4.54 -3.23
N PHE A 33 11.63 3.95 -3.39
CA PHE A 33 11.77 2.51 -3.65
C PHE A 33 11.72 1.67 -2.38
N ILE A 34 12.29 2.17 -1.27
CA ILE A 34 12.45 1.37 -0.04
C ILE A 34 11.38 1.62 1.01
N TYR A 35 10.60 2.73 0.93
CA TYR A 35 9.61 3.08 1.96
C TYR A 35 8.63 1.95 2.31
N PRO A 36 8.22 1.05 1.35
CA PRO A 36 7.25 0.02 1.69
C PRO A 36 7.78 -1.03 2.68
N VAL A 37 9.11 -1.17 2.79
CA VAL A 37 9.75 -2.10 3.73
C VAL A 37 10.28 -1.41 4.99
N CYS A 38 10.31 -0.07 5.02
CA CYS A 38 10.71 0.73 6.16
C CYS A 38 9.49 1.06 7.05
N HIS A 39 9.68 1.16 8.37
CA HIS A 39 8.59 1.43 9.31
C HIS A 39 9.04 2.44 10.38
N ALA A 40 8.20 3.41 10.69
CA ALA A 40 8.51 4.47 11.65
C ALA A 40 8.75 3.94 13.07
N ASN A 41 8.08 2.85 13.46
CA ASN A 41 8.24 2.21 14.76
C ASN A 41 7.70 0.77 14.74
N ILE A 42 7.96 0.02 15.83
CA ILE A 42 7.58 -1.39 15.95
C ILE A 42 6.06 -1.61 15.90
N PHE A 43 5.26 -0.69 16.43
CA PHE A 43 3.79 -0.83 16.41
C PHE A 43 3.26 -0.69 15.00
N HIS A 44 3.80 0.23 14.21
CA HIS A 44 3.48 0.40 12.80
C HIS A 44 3.86 -0.86 11.98
N LEU A 45 5.04 -1.43 12.24
CA LEU A 45 5.46 -2.69 11.64
C LEU A 45 4.48 -3.83 11.95
N LEU A 46 4.17 -4.02 13.24
CA LEU A 46 3.28 -5.10 13.69
C LEU A 46 1.86 -4.95 13.11
N ALA A 47 1.33 -3.73 13.05
CA ALA A 47 0.03 -3.45 12.46
C ALA A 47 0.00 -3.83 10.98
N ASN A 48 1.01 -3.46 10.20
CA ASN A 48 1.11 -3.84 8.78
C ASN A 48 1.25 -5.36 8.62
N CYS A 49 2.11 -6.01 9.40
CA CYS A 49 2.28 -7.47 9.38
C CYS A 49 0.98 -8.19 9.71
N PHE A 50 0.23 -7.71 10.70
CA PHE A 50 -1.06 -8.28 11.10
C PHE A 50 -2.09 -8.18 9.96
N VAL A 51 -2.19 -7.01 9.31
CA VAL A 51 -3.09 -6.86 8.15
C VAL A 51 -2.69 -7.81 7.02
N VAL A 52 -1.40 -7.91 6.67
CA VAL A 52 -0.90 -8.84 5.64
C VAL A 52 -1.23 -10.30 5.99
N TRP A 53 -1.11 -10.67 7.28
CA TRP A 53 -1.46 -12.01 7.74
C TRP A 53 -2.96 -12.32 7.58
N LEU A 54 -3.84 -11.32 7.79
CA LEU A 54 -5.29 -11.45 7.59
C LEU A 54 -5.71 -11.55 6.11
N LEU A 55 -4.86 -11.14 5.16
CA LEU A 55 -5.22 -11.20 3.75
C LEU A 55 -5.38 -12.66 3.28
N LYS A 56 -6.56 -12.98 2.75
CA LYS A 56 -6.86 -14.32 2.22
C LYS A 56 -6.06 -14.63 0.95
N ASN A 57 -5.87 -13.63 0.09
CA ASN A 57 -5.16 -13.75 -1.16
C ASN A 57 -3.70 -13.28 -1.02
N PRO A 58 -2.75 -13.91 -1.73
CA PRO A 58 -1.37 -13.44 -1.74
C PRO A 58 -1.27 -12.05 -2.37
N ILE A 59 -0.44 -11.20 -1.79
CA ILE A 59 -0.15 -9.86 -2.31
C ILE A 59 0.41 -9.99 -3.74
N TYR A 60 -0.17 -9.26 -4.70
CA TYR A 60 0.26 -9.27 -6.09
C TYR A 60 1.56 -8.47 -6.30
N HIS A 61 2.41 -8.90 -7.23
CA HIS A 61 3.65 -8.14 -7.54
C HIS A 61 3.37 -6.72 -8.04
N SER A 62 2.28 -6.56 -8.81
CA SER A 62 1.87 -5.25 -9.31
C SER A 62 1.54 -4.23 -8.21
N THR A 63 1.19 -4.67 -7.00
CA THR A 63 0.89 -3.75 -5.90
C THR A 63 2.12 -2.97 -5.43
N TRP A 64 3.31 -3.60 -5.48
CA TRP A 64 4.57 -2.94 -5.16
C TRP A 64 4.89 -1.84 -6.17
N LEU A 65 4.75 -2.16 -7.46
CA LEU A 65 4.96 -1.17 -8.52
C LEU A 65 3.97 0.00 -8.40
N ILE A 66 2.69 -0.28 -8.17
CA ILE A 66 1.67 0.75 -7.99
C ILE A 66 1.99 1.62 -6.77
N ALA A 67 2.38 1.03 -5.65
CA ALA A 67 2.73 1.77 -4.45
C ALA A 67 3.93 2.70 -4.67
N ILE A 68 4.98 2.20 -5.35
CA ILE A 68 6.14 3.01 -5.73
C ILE A 68 5.73 4.15 -6.67
N LEU A 69 4.97 3.88 -7.73
CA LEU A 69 4.53 4.92 -8.66
C LEU A 69 3.64 5.98 -7.97
N CYS A 70 2.76 5.56 -7.06
CA CYS A 70 1.92 6.48 -6.31
C CYS A 70 2.73 7.37 -5.35
N SER A 71 3.90 6.95 -4.89
CA SER A 71 4.73 7.76 -4.01
C SER A 71 5.32 9.00 -4.70
N PHE A 72 5.34 9.05 -6.02
CA PHE A 72 5.72 10.23 -6.81
C PHE A 72 4.58 11.23 -7.02
N LEU A 73 3.37 10.92 -6.58
CA LEU A 73 2.26 11.86 -6.64
C LEU A 73 2.36 12.88 -5.48
N PRO A 74 1.86 14.11 -5.68
CA PRO A 74 1.90 15.15 -4.66
C PRO A 74 1.31 14.68 -3.33
N CYS A 75 2.06 14.89 -2.27
CA CYS A 75 1.70 14.54 -0.93
C CYS A 75 1.79 15.77 -0.04
N PHE A 76 0.71 16.16 0.58
CA PHE A 76 0.60 17.35 1.44
C PHE A 76 1.01 17.06 2.89
N VAL A 77 1.85 16.04 3.10
CA VAL A 77 2.33 15.64 4.42
C VAL A 77 3.80 16.04 4.54
N GLU A 78 4.12 16.84 5.54
CA GLU A 78 5.48 17.34 5.78
C GLU A 78 6.44 16.25 6.32
N GLN A 79 5.90 15.14 6.83
CA GLN A 79 6.71 14.08 7.42
C GLN A 79 6.99 12.95 6.43
N PRO A 80 8.14 12.27 6.55
CA PRO A 80 8.46 11.12 5.72
C PRO A 80 7.41 10.02 5.83
N THR A 81 7.05 9.44 4.69
CA THR A 81 6.09 8.34 4.61
C THR A 81 6.81 7.00 4.69
N PHE A 82 6.30 6.12 5.54
CA PHE A 82 6.82 4.77 5.79
C PHE A 82 5.72 3.73 5.64
N GLY A 83 6.14 2.48 5.42
CA GLY A 83 5.33 1.30 5.69
C GLY A 83 4.70 0.64 4.48
N LEU A 84 4.35 -0.61 4.70
CA LEU A 84 3.76 -1.50 3.71
C LEU A 84 2.31 -1.11 3.34
N SER A 85 1.73 -0.14 4.03
CA SER A 85 0.31 0.23 3.89
C SER A 85 -0.07 0.63 2.46
N GLY A 86 0.78 1.34 1.72
CA GLY A 86 0.54 1.64 0.31
C GLY A 86 0.36 0.37 -0.54
N VAL A 87 1.19 -0.65 -0.32
CA VAL A 87 1.10 -1.97 -0.98
C VAL A 87 -0.19 -2.69 -0.56
N ILE A 88 -0.57 -2.61 0.72
CA ILE A 88 -1.82 -3.19 1.24
C ILE A 88 -3.03 -2.53 0.58
N PHE A 89 -3.09 -1.19 0.51
CA PHE A 89 -4.20 -0.49 -0.13
C PHE A 89 -4.27 -0.73 -1.63
N ALA A 90 -3.13 -0.86 -2.33
CA ALA A 90 -3.10 -1.30 -3.71
C ALA A 90 -3.66 -2.74 -3.87
N HIS A 91 -3.31 -3.66 -2.95
CA HIS A 91 -3.86 -5.02 -2.96
C HIS A 91 -5.38 -5.02 -2.75
N ILE A 92 -5.89 -4.21 -1.84
CA ILE A 92 -7.32 -4.03 -1.62
C ILE A 92 -7.98 -3.51 -2.89
N GLY A 93 -7.42 -2.49 -3.55
CA GLY A 93 -7.93 -1.95 -4.82
C GLY A 93 -8.06 -3.01 -5.92
N ILE A 94 -7.00 -3.83 -6.13
CA ILE A 94 -7.04 -4.96 -7.09
C ILE A 94 -8.13 -5.97 -6.70
N THR A 95 -8.23 -6.30 -5.43
CA THR A 95 -9.18 -7.30 -4.94
C THR A 95 -10.62 -6.83 -5.18
N TRP A 96 -10.93 -5.58 -4.86
CA TRP A 96 -12.26 -5.01 -5.11
C TRP A 96 -12.58 -4.86 -6.60
N ALA A 97 -11.62 -4.53 -7.44
CA ALA A 97 -11.82 -4.49 -8.88
C ALA A 97 -12.11 -5.87 -9.49
N LYS A 98 -11.65 -6.96 -8.84
CA LYS A 98 -11.90 -8.34 -9.31
C LYS A 98 -13.18 -8.94 -8.77
N TYR A 99 -13.55 -8.64 -7.53
CA TYR A 99 -14.56 -9.38 -6.79
C TYR A 99 -15.67 -8.52 -6.20
N GLY A 100 -15.56 -7.20 -6.29
CA GLY A 100 -16.53 -6.25 -5.74
C GLY A 100 -17.00 -5.22 -6.77
N THR A 101 -17.75 -4.24 -6.30
CA THR A 101 -18.19 -3.10 -7.10
C THR A 101 -17.50 -1.83 -6.62
N PHE A 102 -17.45 -0.80 -7.49
CA PHE A 102 -16.93 0.51 -7.11
C PHE A 102 -17.72 1.12 -5.94
N LYS A 103 -19.05 0.98 -5.97
CA LYS A 103 -19.94 1.44 -4.91
C LYS A 103 -19.61 0.79 -3.57
N ASP A 104 -19.43 -0.53 -3.55
CA ASP A 104 -19.10 -1.26 -2.31
C ASP A 104 -17.71 -0.86 -1.77
N MET A 105 -16.73 -0.65 -2.65
CA MET A 105 -15.42 -0.16 -2.27
C MET A 105 -15.53 1.24 -1.61
N CYS A 106 -16.29 2.15 -2.21
CA CYS A 106 -16.51 3.48 -1.63
C CYS A 106 -17.24 3.44 -0.29
N ILE A 107 -18.18 2.53 -0.11
CA ILE A 107 -18.95 2.44 1.14
C ILE A 107 -18.17 1.74 2.25
N ARG A 108 -17.38 0.70 1.93
CA ARG A 108 -16.77 -0.17 2.95
C ARG A 108 -15.28 0.13 3.19
N VAL A 109 -14.54 0.49 2.13
CA VAL A 109 -13.09 0.68 2.22
C VAL A 109 -12.71 2.13 2.40
N LEU A 110 -13.34 3.04 1.64
CA LEU A 110 -12.99 4.46 1.67
C LEU A 110 -13.16 5.09 3.06
N PRO A 111 -14.22 4.83 3.84
CA PRO A 111 -14.34 5.38 5.20
C PRO A 111 -13.20 4.92 6.11
N ILE A 112 -12.81 3.64 6.03
CA ILE A 112 -11.68 3.10 6.81
C ILE A 112 -10.39 3.80 6.38
N THR A 113 -10.19 4.00 5.09
CA THR A 113 -9.03 4.72 4.55
C THR A 113 -8.98 6.16 5.07
N LEU A 114 -10.11 6.86 5.10
CA LEU A 114 -10.20 8.23 5.61
C LEU A 114 -9.93 8.28 7.13
N ILE A 115 -10.41 7.31 7.89
CA ILE A 115 -10.15 7.20 9.34
C ILE A 115 -8.66 7.04 9.61
N THR A 116 -7.89 6.36 8.73
CA THR A 116 -6.42 6.26 8.92
C THR A 116 -5.74 7.63 8.90
N GLY A 117 -6.32 8.63 8.21
CA GLY A 117 -5.80 10.00 8.19
C GLY A 117 -5.97 10.75 9.51
N LEU A 118 -6.79 10.25 10.43
CA LEU A 118 -6.91 10.79 11.79
C LEU A 118 -5.80 10.31 12.73
N LEU A 119 -5.05 9.30 12.31
CA LEU A 119 -3.92 8.79 13.08
C LEU A 119 -2.70 9.70 12.87
N PRO A 120 -1.95 10.02 13.96
CA PRO A 120 -0.76 10.84 13.83
C PRO A 120 0.28 10.16 12.93
N ASN A 121 0.93 10.96 12.09
CA ASN A 121 2.01 10.51 11.20
C ASN A 121 1.60 9.46 10.15
N VAL A 122 0.31 9.36 9.81
CA VAL A 122 -0.17 8.50 8.72
C VAL A 122 -0.44 9.34 7.48
N ASN A 123 0.24 9.00 6.40
CA ASN A 123 0.00 9.60 5.10
C ASN A 123 -1.24 8.97 4.44
N MET A 124 -2.41 9.54 4.69
CA MET A 124 -3.67 9.08 4.09
C MET A 124 -3.65 9.17 2.56
N MET A 125 -2.94 10.15 1.98
CA MET A 125 -2.95 10.37 0.54
C MET A 125 -2.37 9.17 -0.21
N ILE A 126 -1.27 8.56 0.27
CA ILE A 126 -0.72 7.36 -0.36
C ILE A 126 -1.71 6.19 -0.34
N HIS A 127 -2.51 6.05 0.73
CA HIS A 127 -3.54 5.03 0.81
C HIS A 127 -4.62 5.23 -0.26
N ILE A 128 -5.12 6.46 -0.41
CA ILE A 128 -6.11 6.82 -1.41
C ILE A 128 -5.57 6.60 -2.82
N TYR A 129 -4.37 7.10 -3.12
CA TYR A 129 -3.75 6.93 -4.42
C TYR A 129 -3.56 5.47 -4.79
N CYS A 130 -2.99 4.67 -3.88
CA CYS A 130 -2.77 3.25 -4.11
C CYS A 130 -4.08 2.48 -4.30
N LEU A 131 -5.11 2.78 -3.50
CA LEU A 131 -6.42 2.14 -3.60
C LEU A 131 -7.05 2.38 -4.98
N PHE A 132 -7.18 3.65 -5.38
CA PHE A 132 -7.85 4.01 -6.63
C PHE A 132 -7.00 3.66 -7.85
N ALA A 133 -5.70 3.93 -7.85
CA ALA A 133 -4.82 3.56 -8.97
C ALA A 133 -4.88 2.06 -9.24
N ALA A 134 -4.81 1.23 -8.21
CA ALA A 134 -4.88 -0.22 -8.33
C ALA A 134 -6.24 -0.70 -8.81
N TYR A 135 -7.33 -0.11 -8.33
CA TYR A 135 -8.69 -0.41 -8.77
C TYR A 135 -8.86 -0.14 -10.26
N PHE A 136 -8.59 1.10 -10.70
CA PHE A 136 -8.78 1.48 -12.10
C PHE A 136 -7.82 0.79 -13.06
N PHE A 137 -6.56 0.60 -12.68
CA PHE A 137 -5.59 -0.16 -13.46
C PHE A 137 -6.07 -1.60 -13.71
N THR A 138 -6.63 -2.24 -12.69
CA THR A 138 -7.17 -3.60 -12.81
C THR A 138 -8.37 -3.66 -13.74
N LEU A 139 -9.28 -2.68 -13.68
CA LEU A 139 -10.40 -2.60 -14.61
C LEU A 139 -9.94 -2.43 -16.04
N LEU A 140 -8.96 -1.55 -16.31
CA LEU A 140 -8.42 -1.32 -17.65
C LEU A 140 -7.81 -2.59 -18.27
N ILE A 141 -7.08 -3.37 -17.45
CA ILE A 141 -6.52 -4.65 -17.92
C ILE A 141 -7.64 -5.66 -18.22
N ASN A 142 -8.66 -5.73 -17.37
CA ASN A 142 -9.77 -6.66 -17.55
C ASN A 142 -10.58 -6.31 -18.81
N ILE A 143 -10.88 -5.03 -19.06
CA ILE A 143 -11.55 -4.58 -20.30
C ILE A 143 -10.79 -5.06 -21.54
N LYS A 144 -9.46 -4.91 -21.57
CA LYS A 144 -8.64 -5.38 -22.70
C LYS A 144 -8.65 -6.90 -22.88
N ARG A 145 -8.92 -7.67 -21.83
CA ARG A 145 -9.05 -9.14 -21.93
C ARG A 145 -10.37 -9.59 -22.57
N TYR A 146 -11.44 -8.84 -22.35
CA TYR A 146 -12.78 -9.17 -22.90
C TYR A 146 -13.03 -8.55 -24.28
N ALA A 147 -12.18 -7.60 -24.72
CA ALA A 147 -12.27 -6.96 -26.04
C ALA A 147 -11.53 -7.72 -27.16
N LYS A 148 -10.94 -8.86 -26.84
CA LYS A 148 -10.30 -9.81 -27.78
C LYS A 148 -11.16 -11.07 -27.93
#